data_5fdb00b754741940a8481aa9e15de00a
#
_entry.id   5fdb00b754741940a8481aa9e15de00a
#
_cell.length_a   1.000
_cell.length_b   1.000
_cell.length_c   1.000
_cell.angle_alpha   90.00
_cell.angle_beta   90.00
_cell.angle_gamma   90.00
#
_symmetry.space_group_name_H-M   'P 1'
#
loop_
_entity.id
_entity.type
_entity.pdbx_description
1 polymer ?
#
loop_
_entity_poly.entity_id
_entity_poly.type
_entity_poly.pdbx_seq_one_letter_code
_entity_poly.pdbx_strand_id
1 'polypeptide(L)'
;MQTIKPKMMVGDLVVVPDRVFMGVRDLGGVARIIRIERYNARGTRQDINKPVIFDGNASKELITTVEMVDGKQRQYYLKDVKPA
;
A
#
# COMPACT_ATOMS: atom_id res chain seq x y z
N MET A 1 15.05 2.54 24.78
CA MET A 1 13.74 2.02 24.33
C MET A 1 13.81 1.78 22.82
N GLN A 2 13.51 0.59 22.40
CA GLN A 2 13.52 0.29 20.96
C GLN A 2 12.18 0.69 20.35
N THR A 3 12.25 1.41 19.24
CA THR A 3 11.07 1.71 18.46
C THR A 3 10.81 0.56 17.50
N ILE A 4 9.65 -0.09 17.64
CA ILE A 4 9.24 -1.15 16.74
C ILE A 4 8.48 -0.51 15.59
N LYS A 5 9.01 -0.63 14.37
CA LYS A 5 8.31 -0.16 13.18
C LYS A 5 7.25 -1.17 12.80
N PRO A 6 6.04 -0.73 12.45
CA PRO A 6 5.00 -1.66 12.01
C PRO A 6 5.40 -2.35 10.72
N LYS A 7 4.96 -3.59 10.58
CA LYS A 7 5.13 -4.37 9.36
C LYS A 7 3.79 -4.54 8.67
N MET A 8 3.82 -4.58 7.37
CA MET A 8 2.65 -4.84 6.56
C MET A 8 2.87 -6.05 5.66
N MET A 9 1.81 -6.79 5.44
CA MET A 9 1.82 -7.92 4.53
C MET A 9 0.46 -8.07 3.87
N VAL A 10 0.41 -8.90 2.83
CA VAL A 10 -0.84 -9.24 2.15
C VAL A 10 -1.84 -9.79 3.18
N GLY A 11 -3.07 -9.31 3.12
CA GLY A 11 -4.14 -9.67 4.06
C GLY A 11 -4.38 -8.64 5.16
N ASP A 12 -3.43 -7.72 5.38
CA ASP A 12 -3.57 -6.71 6.43
C ASP A 12 -4.57 -5.62 6.07
N LEU A 13 -5.25 -5.11 7.09
CA LEU A 13 -6.09 -3.91 6.94
C LEU A 13 -5.23 -2.67 7.07
N VAL A 14 -5.52 -1.70 6.21
CA VAL A 14 -4.81 -0.43 6.14
C VAL A 14 -5.79 0.70 5.94
N VAL A 15 -5.30 1.92 6.08
CA VAL A 15 -6.06 3.13 5.75
C VAL A 15 -5.35 3.79 4.57
N VAL A 16 -6.11 4.04 3.51
CA VAL A 16 -5.62 4.71 2.32
C VAL A 16 -6.14 6.14 2.26
N PRO A 17 -5.36 7.07 1.69
CA PRO A 17 -5.78 8.47 1.63
C PRO A 17 -6.83 8.72 0.55
N ASP A 18 -7.56 9.83 0.70
CA ASP A 18 -8.34 10.38 -0.40
C ASP A 18 -7.40 10.78 -1.53
N ARG A 19 -7.90 10.69 -2.76
CA ARG A 19 -7.14 11.19 -3.91
C ARG A 19 -8.08 11.83 -4.93
N VAL A 20 -7.52 12.75 -5.72
CA VAL A 20 -8.23 13.37 -6.84
C VAL A 20 -7.56 12.90 -8.11
N PHE A 21 -8.35 12.39 -9.03
CA PHE A 21 -7.89 11.95 -10.34
C PHE A 21 -8.87 12.44 -11.41
N MET A 22 -8.35 13.21 -12.37
CA MET A 22 -9.14 13.78 -13.46
C MET A 22 -10.39 14.54 -12.98
N GLY A 23 -10.24 15.29 -11.89
CA GLY A 23 -11.34 16.07 -11.32
C GLY A 23 -12.33 15.28 -10.48
N VAL A 24 -12.16 13.96 -10.37
CA VAL A 24 -13.00 13.11 -9.53
C VAL A 24 -12.27 12.82 -8.22
N ARG A 25 -12.96 13.04 -7.11
CA ARG A 25 -12.42 12.76 -5.80
C ARG A 25 -12.81 11.35 -5.39
N ASP A 26 -11.80 10.51 -5.18
CA ASP A 26 -11.97 9.18 -4.61
C ASP A 26 -11.71 9.23 -3.11
N LEU A 27 -12.72 8.90 -2.32
CA LEU A 27 -12.57 8.86 -0.88
C LEU A 27 -11.72 7.66 -0.48
N GLY A 28 -10.76 7.89 0.43
CA GLY A 28 -9.98 6.84 1.04
C GLY A 28 -10.76 6.10 2.10
N GLY A 29 -10.05 5.46 3.00
CA GLY A 29 -10.64 4.73 4.12
C GLY A 29 -9.96 3.39 4.32
N VAL A 30 -10.65 2.50 5.01
CA VAL A 30 -10.13 1.18 5.33
C VAL A 30 -10.15 0.29 4.09
N ALA A 31 -9.06 -0.42 3.89
CA ALA A 31 -8.91 -1.35 2.76
C ALA A 31 -8.05 -2.53 3.20
N ARG A 32 -8.07 -3.60 2.41
CA ARG A 32 -7.24 -4.79 2.65
C ARG A 32 -6.16 -4.89 1.58
N ILE A 33 -4.92 -5.13 1.99
CA ILE A 33 -3.82 -5.36 1.06
C ILE A 33 -4.02 -6.71 0.40
N ILE A 34 -4.08 -6.74 -0.93
CA ILE A 34 -4.17 -7.98 -1.70
C ILE A 34 -2.89 -8.28 -2.46
N ARG A 35 -2.03 -7.28 -2.66
CA ARG A 35 -0.76 -7.46 -3.35
C ARG A 35 0.21 -6.35 -2.97
N ILE A 36 1.47 -6.71 -2.81
CA ILE A 36 2.58 -5.75 -2.68
C ILE A 36 3.58 -6.10 -3.77
N GLU A 37 3.99 -5.09 -4.55
CA GLU A 37 4.89 -5.28 -5.68
C GLU A 37 6.02 -4.27 -5.63
N ARG A 38 7.18 -4.69 -6.14
CA ARG A 38 8.33 -3.81 -6.35
C ARG A 38 8.58 -3.71 -7.85
N TYR A 39 8.76 -2.49 -8.35
CA TYR A 39 9.23 -2.28 -9.71
C TYR A 39 10.75 -2.17 -9.72
N ASN A 40 11.40 -2.89 -10.61
CA ASN A 40 12.83 -2.72 -10.84
C ASN A 40 13.07 -1.67 -11.93
N ALA A 41 14.36 -1.36 -12.18
CA ALA A 41 14.73 -0.35 -13.16
C ALA A 41 14.32 -0.69 -14.60
N ARG A 42 13.98 -1.95 -14.86
CA ARG A 42 13.52 -2.42 -16.18
C ARG A 42 12.00 -2.42 -16.32
N GLY A 43 11.29 -1.96 -15.29
CA GLY A 43 9.83 -1.97 -15.27
C GLY A 43 9.20 -3.33 -14.98
N THR A 44 9.99 -4.33 -14.64
CA THR A 44 9.48 -5.64 -14.26
C THR A 44 8.94 -5.59 -12.84
N ARG A 45 7.78 -6.20 -12.61
CA ARG A 45 7.17 -6.29 -11.29
C ARG A 45 7.63 -7.54 -10.57
N GLN A 46 7.87 -7.41 -9.28
CA GLN A 46 8.19 -8.53 -8.42
C GLN A 46 7.24 -8.53 -7.23
N ASP A 47 6.53 -9.63 -7.03
CA ASP A 47 5.63 -9.79 -5.89
C ASP A 47 6.44 -9.95 -4.60
N ILE A 48 5.98 -9.27 -3.55
CA ILE A 48 6.55 -9.34 -2.23
C ILE A 48 5.62 -10.19 -1.36
N ASN A 49 6.06 -11.39 -1.00
CA ASN A 49 5.24 -12.36 -0.26
C ASN A 49 5.64 -12.46 1.21
N LYS A 50 6.33 -11.48 1.73
CA LYS A 50 6.80 -11.46 3.12
C LYS A 50 6.43 -10.12 3.77
N PRO A 51 6.43 -10.04 5.12
CA PRO A 51 6.17 -8.77 5.79
C PRO A 51 7.17 -7.70 5.38
N VAL A 52 6.68 -6.49 5.14
CA VAL A 52 7.49 -5.33 4.78
C VAL A 52 7.42 -4.32 5.92
N ILE A 53 8.56 -3.74 6.26
CA ILE A 53 8.59 -2.69 7.27
C ILE A 53 7.92 -1.44 6.68
N PHE A 54 6.96 -0.90 7.43
CA PHE A 54 6.32 0.35 7.07
C PHE A 54 7.24 1.50 7.44
N ASP A 55 8.04 1.91 6.49
CA ASP A 55 8.99 3.01 6.63
C ASP A 55 8.92 3.82 5.34
N GLY A 56 8.64 5.11 5.45
CA GLY A 56 8.49 5.98 4.30
C GLY A 56 9.67 5.97 3.33
N ASN A 57 10.88 5.71 3.82
CA ASN A 57 12.06 5.59 2.97
C ASN A 57 12.18 4.19 2.36
N ALA A 58 11.97 3.15 3.16
CA ALA A 58 12.12 1.78 2.69
C ALA A 58 11.00 1.34 1.75
N SER A 59 9.80 1.95 1.88
CA SER A 59 8.64 1.55 1.11
C SER A 59 8.33 2.46 -0.07
N LYS A 60 9.16 3.46 -0.36
CA LYS A 60 8.88 4.44 -1.41
C LYS A 60 8.82 3.84 -2.83
N GLU A 61 9.48 2.70 -3.04
CA GLU A 61 9.53 2.02 -4.32
C GLU A 61 8.52 0.88 -4.43
N LEU A 62 7.73 0.68 -3.38
CA LEU A 62 6.74 -0.39 -3.35
C LEU A 62 5.37 0.14 -3.71
N ILE A 63 4.62 -0.68 -4.45
CA ILE A 63 3.24 -0.38 -4.81
C ILE A 63 2.36 -1.47 -4.21
N THR A 64 1.29 -1.05 -3.56
CA THR A 64 0.32 -1.97 -3.00
C THR A 64 -0.99 -1.89 -3.78
N THR A 65 -1.58 -3.04 -4.05
CA THR A 65 -2.96 -3.13 -4.53
C THR A 65 -3.82 -3.46 -3.32
N VAL A 66 -4.85 -2.64 -3.11
CA VAL A 66 -5.78 -2.81 -2.00
C VAL A 66 -7.18 -3.04 -2.52
N GLU A 67 -7.99 -3.77 -1.75
CA GLU A 67 -9.40 -3.93 -2.00
C GLU A 67 -10.18 -3.06 -1.02
N MET A 68 -10.97 -2.15 -1.55
CA MET A 68 -11.82 -1.27 -0.76
C MET A 68 -13.06 -1.99 -0.26
N VAL A 69 -13.77 -1.37 0.66
CA VAL A 69 -15.01 -1.94 1.23
C VAL A 69 -16.05 -2.25 0.16
N ASP A 70 -16.09 -1.46 -0.92
CA ASP A 70 -17.02 -1.67 -2.03
C ASP A 70 -16.59 -2.78 -3.00
N GLY A 71 -15.48 -3.45 -2.73
CA GLY A 71 -14.94 -4.52 -3.57
C GLY A 71 -14.05 -4.03 -4.71
N LYS A 72 -13.93 -2.73 -4.92
CA LYS A 72 -13.06 -2.19 -5.95
C LYS A 72 -11.61 -2.25 -5.54
N GLN A 73 -10.73 -2.51 -6.49
CA GLN A 73 -9.29 -2.55 -6.27
C GLN A 73 -8.68 -1.22 -6.68
N ARG A 74 -7.71 -0.76 -5.89
CA ARG A 74 -6.95 0.45 -6.17
C ARG A 74 -5.48 0.21 -5.89
N GLN A 75 -4.62 1.00 -6.56
CA GLN A 75 -3.18 0.95 -6.36
C GLN A 75 -2.71 2.25 -5.71
N TYR A 76 -1.83 2.10 -4.74
CA TYR A 76 -1.18 3.21 -4.04
C TYR A 76 0.30 2.91 -3.86
N TYR A 77 1.11 3.95 -3.73
CA TYR A 77 2.45 3.74 -3.19
C TYR A 77 2.33 3.30 -1.73
N LEU A 78 3.10 2.29 -1.35
CA LEU A 78 3.02 1.77 0.01
C LEU A 78 3.31 2.85 1.07
N LYS A 79 4.17 3.82 0.73
CA LYS A 79 4.49 4.94 1.62
C LYS A 79 3.28 5.80 1.98
N ASP A 80 2.24 5.80 1.16
CA ASP A 80 1.05 6.63 1.36
C ASP A 80 -0.05 5.90 2.14
N VAL A 81 0.15 4.63 2.43
CA VAL A 81 -0.80 3.77 3.13
C VAL A 81 -0.37 3.67 4.59
N LYS A 82 -1.31 3.67 5.51
CA LYS A 82 -1.04 3.57 6.95
C LYS A 82 -1.66 2.31 7.51
N PRO A 83 -1.06 1.71 8.55
CA PRO A 83 -1.71 0.62 9.26
C PRO A 83 -3.06 1.06 9.84
N ALA A 84 -4.03 0.18 9.74
CA ALA A 84 -5.35 0.44 10.31
C ALA A 84 -5.34 0.28 11.84
#